data_e9c2ccb673413c55307e32b639a3185f
#
_entry.id   e9c2ccb673413c55307e32b639a3185f
#
_cell.length_a   1.000
_cell.length_b   1.000
_cell.length_c   1.000
_cell.angle_alpha   90.00
_cell.angle_beta   90.00
_cell.angle_gamma   90.00
#
_symmetry.space_group_name_H-M   'P 1'
#
loop_
_entity.id
_entity.type
_entity.pdbx_description
1 polymer ?
#
loop_
_entity_poly.entity_id
_entity_poly.type
_entity_poly.pdbx_seq_one_letter_code
_entity_poly.pdbx_strand_id
1 'polypeptide(L)'
;MNFTSKTIPLFFVLFSSFGLFSQVSEFRADPPFWWTGMENPALQVMFHGERIAESSVVLNHPGVTLQRTIRLENPNYLILDLEISGDAKPGEIPIVFEYQREILFSLNYELKAREEGSREREGFGKDDVIYLIMPDRFSNGDPGNDTVPGMLEAANPANPDGRHGGDIKGIMDKLDYIAGLGVTAIWLNPVLENNMPSYSYHGYAITDFYRVDPRFGNNEDYRGLVGACHRKGLKVIMDMVFNHCGGNHIWMH
;
A
#
# COMPACT_ATOMS: atom_id res chain seq x y z
N MET A 1 -14.99 -37.51 73.33
CA MET A 1 -13.82 -37.20 72.48
C MET A 1 -14.33 -36.39 71.27
N ASN A 2 -14.25 -35.09 71.35
CA ASN A 2 -14.74 -34.21 70.27
C ASN A 2 -13.59 -33.77 69.40
N PHE A 3 -13.57 -34.18 68.14
CA PHE A 3 -12.62 -33.70 67.13
C PHE A 3 -13.23 -32.49 66.42
N THR A 4 -12.68 -31.32 66.68
CA THR A 4 -12.98 -30.09 65.95
C THR A 4 -12.16 -30.00 64.71
N SER A 5 -12.78 -30.11 63.55
CA SER A 5 -12.20 -29.87 62.22
C SER A 5 -11.94 -28.40 62.04
N LYS A 6 -10.67 -28.01 61.84
CA LYS A 6 -10.29 -26.65 61.41
C LYS A 6 -10.21 -26.58 59.88
N THR A 7 -11.15 -25.91 59.27
CA THR A 7 -11.14 -25.54 57.84
C THR A 7 -10.17 -24.38 57.64
N ILE A 8 -9.16 -24.56 56.80
CA ILE A 8 -8.25 -23.51 56.32
C ILE A 8 -8.85 -22.92 55.04
N PRO A 9 -9.12 -21.62 54.94
CA PRO A 9 -9.56 -21.03 53.65
C PRO A 9 -8.40 -20.93 52.67
N LEU A 10 -8.56 -21.56 51.51
CA LEU A 10 -7.67 -21.49 50.39
C LEU A 10 -7.93 -20.15 49.66
N PHE A 11 -6.99 -19.20 49.79
CA PHE A 11 -7.03 -17.95 49.03
C PHE A 11 -6.53 -18.25 47.61
N PHE A 12 -7.46 -18.22 46.63
CA PHE A 12 -7.11 -18.23 45.21
C PHE A 12 -6.69 -16.81 44.84
N VAL A 13 -5.37 -16.60 44.63
CA VAL A 13 -4.85 -15.38 44.01
C VAL A 13 -4.98 -15.54 42.51
N LEU A 14 -5.99 -14.91 41.92
CA LEU A 14 -6.12 -14.74 40.48
C LEU A 14 -5.00 -13.79 39.99
N PHE A 15 -3.94 -14.36 39.44
CA PHE A 15 -3.00 -13.61 38.62
C PHE A 15 -3.70 -13.30 37.29
N SER A 16 -4.28 -12.10 37.16
CA SER A 16 -4.62 -11.55 35.89
C SER A 16 -3.31 -11.14 35.18
N SER A 17 -2.84 -12.01 34.29
CA SER A 17 -1.82 -11.65 33.32
C SER A 17 -2.44 -10.62 32.37
N PHE A 18 -2.23 -9.34 32.66
CA PHE A 18 -2.34 -8.31 31.62
C PHE A 18 -1.24 -8.60 30.59
N GLY A 19 -1.62 -9.26 29.50
CA GLY A 19 -0.83 -9.30 28.30
C GLY A 19 -0.65 -7.85 27.83
N LEU A 20 0.54 -7.30 28.05
CA LEU A 20 1.00 -6.16 27.28
C LEU A 20 1.01 -6.59 25.81
N PHE A 21 -0.06 -6.29 25.10
CA PHE A 21 0.00 -6.20 23.65
C PHE A 21 0.99 -5.06 23.37
N SER A 22 2.26 -5.40 23.21
CA SER A 22 3.19 -4.56 22.51
C SER A 22 2.58 -4.36 21.12
N GLN A 23 2.08 -3.16 20.82
CA GLN A 23 1.89 -2.74 19.45
C GLN A 23 3.29 -2.85 18.83
N VAL A 24 3.50 -3.89 18.04
CA VAL A 24 4.65 -3.96 17.14
C VAL A 24 4.46 -2.75 16.24
N SER A 25 5.25 -1.71 16.45
CA SER A 25 5.28 -0.55 15.56
C SER A 25 5.63 -1.10 14.18
N GLU A 26 4.69 -1.02 13.24
CA GLU A 26 4.85 -1.57 11.91
C GLU A 26 5.92 -0.78 11.19
N PHE A 27 7.11 -1.36 11.06
CA PHE A 27 8.17 -0.76 10.27
C PHE A 27 7.77 -0.81 8.79
N ARG A 28 7.85 0.33 8.14
CA ARG A 28 7.45 0.49 6.74
C ARG A 28 8.55 1.19 5.96
N ALA A 29 8.74 0.75 4.71
CA ALA A 29 9.60 1.41 3.73
C ALA A 29 8.74 1.99 2.59
N ASP A 30 8.97 3.24 2.22
CA ASP A 30 8.32 3.92 1.10
C ASP A 30 9.38 4.50 0.13
N PRO A 31 9.47 4.01 -1.12
CA PRO A 31 8.71 2.89 -1.70
C PRO A 31 9.07 1.54 -1.07
N PRO A 32 8.15 0.55 -1.07
CA PRO A 32 8.39 -0.75 -0.41
C PRO A 32 9.34 -1.67 -1.19
N PHE A 33 9.64 -1.36 -2.44
CA PHE A 33 10.58 -2.04 -3.32
C PHE A 33 10.99 -1.11 -4.46
N TRP A 34 12.04 -1.48 -5.20
CA TRP A 34 12.47 -0.75 -6.39
C TRP A 34 12.91 -1.70 -7.51
N TRP A 35 13.41 -1.15 -8.62
CA TRP A 35 13.88 -1.93 -9.77
C TRP A 35 15.34 -1.65 -10.07
N THR A 36 16.05 -2.67 -10.57
CA THR A 36 17.36 -2.51 -11.19
C THR A 36 17.23 -1.93 -12.61
N GLY A 37 18.31 -1.39 -13.16
CA GLY A 37 18.36 -0.91 -14.54
C GLY A 37 17.49 0.32 -14.83
N MET A 38 17.19 1.14 -13.80
CA MET A 38 16.56 2.44 -13.99
C MET A 38 17.58 3.42 -14.59
N GLU A 39 17.12 4.37 -15.42
CA GLU A 39 17.97 5.39 -16.04
C GLU A 39 18.57 6.33 -14.97
N ASN A 40 17.75 6.74 -14.01
CA ASN A 40 18.21 7.45 -12.83
C ASN A 40 18.66 6.44 -11.76
N PRO A 41 19.94 6.39 -11.39
CA PRO A 41 20.45 5.46 -10.38
C PRO A 41 20.07 5.87 -8.95
N ALA A 42 19.65 7.12 -8.71
CA ALA A 42 19.33 7.62 -7.39
C ALA A 42 17.97 7.10 -6.92
N LEU A 43 17.93 6.59 -5.70
CA LEU A 43 16.71 6.15 -5.02
C LEU A 43 16.68 6.75 -3.62
N GLN A 44 15.58 7.40 -3.27
CA GLN A 44 15.31 7.82 -1.91
C GLN A 44 14.26 6.90 -1.30
N VAL A 45 14.56 6.30 -0.14
CA VAL A 45 13.64 5.44 0.60
C VAL A 45 13.41 6.03 1.98
N MET A 46 12.16 6.31 2.31
CA MET A 46 11.74 6.72 3.63
C MET A 46 11.36 5.48 4.46
N PHE A 47 11.86 5.41 5.68
CA PHE A 47 11.52 4.40 6.66
C PHE A 47 10.70 5.04 7.79
N HIS A 48 9.62 4.39 8.15
CA HIS A 48 8.80 4.74 9.30
C HIS A 48 8.85 3.61 10.32
N GLY A 49 9.05 3.97 11.58
CA GLY A 49 9.08 3.05 12.71
C GLY A 49 9.46 3.78 13.99
N GLU A 50 9.10 3.23 15.14
CA GLU A 50 9.35 3.87 16.44
C GLU A 50 10.84 4.16 16.63
N ARG A 51 11.20 5.45 16.79
CA ARG A 51 12.55 5.97 17.05
C ARG A 51 13.59 5.60 15.97
N ILE A 52 13.19 5.28 14.76
CA ILE A 52 14.10 4.82 13.70
C ILE A 52 15.17 5.86 13.35
N ALA A 53 14.88 7.16 13.51
CA ALA A 53 15.85 8.23 13.25
C ALA A 53 17.07 8.21 14.21
N GLU A 54 16.96 7.54 15.36
CA GLU A 54 18.05 7.42 16.31
C GLU A 54 19.06 6.32 15.95
N SER A 55 18.70 5.46 14.98
CA SER A 55 19.55 4.34 14.56
C SER A 55 20.71 4.77 13.67
N SER A 56 21.75 3.97 13.65
CA SER A 56 22.74 3.90 12.57
C SER A 56 22.31 2.84 11.56
N VAL A 57 22.62 3.07 10.29
CA VAL A 57 22.20 2.18 9.21
C VAL A 57 23.42 1.44 8.67
N VAL A 58 23.32 0.12 8.60
CA VAL A 58 24.29 -0.75 7.97
C VAL A 58 23.65 -1.36 6.72
N LEU A 59 24.25 -1.08 5.56
CA LEU A 59 23.87 -1.62 4.26
C LEU A 59 25.14 -2.09 3.58
N ASN A 60 25.16 -3.36 3.18
CA ASN A 60 26.28 -3.92 2.40
C ASN A 60 25.70 -4.82 1.31
N HIS A 61 25.64 -4.29 0.09
CA HIS A 61 25.12 -5.01 -1.07
C HIS A 61 25.93 -4.63 -2.32
N PRO A 62 26.37 -5.60 -3.12
CA PRO A 62 27.03 -5.31 -4.41
C PRO A 62 26.10 -4.51 -5.33
N GLY A 63 26.57 -3.35 -5.79
CA GLY A 63 25.79 -2.48 -6.69
C GLY A 63 24.76 -1.58 -5.99
N VAL A 64 24.73 -1.49 -4.66
CA VAL A 64 23.93 -0.50 -3.93
C VAL A 64 24.81 0.22 -2.91
N THR A 65 24.81 1.55 -2.96
CA THR A 65 25.61 2.38 -2.07
C THR A 65 24.70 3.31 -1.28
N LEU A 66 24.86 3.34 0.05
CA LEU A 66 24.25 4.34 0.91
C LEU A 66 25.03 5.64 0.78
N GLN A 67 24.43 6.65 0.15
CA GLN A 67 25.04 7.97 -0.05
C GLN A 67 24.87 8.88 1.15
N ARG A 68 23.66 8.86 1.72
CA ARG A 68 23.30 9.74 2.83
C ARG A 68 22.14 9.17 3.66
N THR A 69 22.18 9.43 4.96
CA THR A 69 21.09 9.20 5.89
C THR A 69 20.55 10.56 6.36
N ILE A 70 19.25 10.81 6.15
CA ILE A 70 18.56 12.04 6.52
C ILE A 70 17.63 11.73 7.69
N ARG A 71 17.87 12.41 8.83
CA ARG A 71 17.03 12.31 10.02
C ARG A 71 16.06 13.47 10.05
N LEU A 72 14.78 13.16 10.19
CA LEU A 72 13.74 14.17 10.31
C LEU A 72 13.58 14.61 11.78
N GLU A 73 12.88 15.73 12.01
CA GLU A 73 12.55 16.20 13.37
C GLU A 73 11.68 15.19 14.13
N ASN A 74 10.75 14.55 13.42
CA ASN A 74 9.99 13.43 13.96
C ASN A 74 10.91 12.19 14.03
N PRO A 75 11.20 11.66 15.24
CA PRO A 75 12.14 10.56 15.41
C PRO A 75 11.69 9.24 14.78
N ASN A 76 10.43 9.14 14.36
CA ASN A 76 9.86 7.95 13.75
C ASN A 76 10.10 7.87 12.24
N TYR A 77 10.82 8.82 11.63
CA TYR A 77 11.12 8.84 10.20
C TYR A 77 12.60 8.97 9.91
N LEU A 78 13.08 8.17 9.01
CA LEU A 78 14.46 8.17 8.52
C LEU A 78 14.45 8.01 7.00
N ILE A 79 15.22 8.83 6.29
CA ILE A 79 15.33 8.73 4.83
C ILE A 79 16.75 8.29 4.47
N LEU A 80 16.85 7.31 3.56
CA LEU A 80 18.10 6.86 2.97
C LEU A 80 18.16 7.30 1.52
N ASP A 81 19.23 8.02 1.16
CA ASP A 81 19.60 8.27 -0.23
C ASP A 81 20.51 7.12 -0.67
N LEU A 82 20.05 6.34 -1.61
CA LEU A 82 20.75 5.19 -2.17
C LEU A 82 21.15 5.48 -3.62
N GLU A 83 22.24 4.89 -4.05
CA GLU A 83 22.63 4.81 -5.46
C GLU A 83 22.65 3.36 -5.89
N ILE A 84 21.90 3.03 -6.93
CA ILE A 84 21.79 1.70 -7.51
C ILE A 84 22.59 1.70 -8.81
N SER A 85 23.70 0.98 -8.84
CA SER A 85 24.57 0.93 -10.02
C SER A 85 23.89 0.18 -11.18
N GLY A 86 24.32 0.48 -12.40
CA GLY A 86 23.75 -0.13 -13.61
C GLY A 86 23.95 -1.65 -13.73
N ASP A 87 24.91 -2.20 -12.98
CA ASP A 87 25.23 -3.64 -12.92
C ASP A 87 24.62 -4.34 -11.70
N ALA A 88 23.88 -3.60 -10.83
CA ALA A 88 23.17 -4.17 -9.69
C ALA A 88 22.23 -5.30 -10.15
N LYS A 89 22.24 -6.39 -9.41
CA LYS A 89 21.39 -7.55 -9.70
C LYS A 89 20.09 -7.47 -8.91
N PRO A 90 18.98 -7.97 -9.48
CA PRO A 90 17.76 -8.17 -8.71
C PRO A 90 17.99 -9.08 -7.52
N GLY A 91 17.31 -8.81 -6.40
CA GLY A 91 17.44 -9.57 -5.15
C GLY A 91 17.07 -8.73 -3.95
N GLU A 92 17.39 -9.24 -2.78
CA GLU A 92 17.13 -8.58 -1.51
C GLU A 92 18.37 -7.82 -1.02
N ILE A 93 18.17 -6.59 -0.55
CA ILE A 93 19.18 -5.77 0.11
C ILE A 93 18.93 -5.87 1.61
N PRO A 94 19.79 -6.55 2.39
CA PRO A 94 19.68 -6.52 3.84
C PRO A 94 20.04 -5.12 4.35
N ILE A 95 19.10 -4.47 5.03
CA ILE A 95 19.28 -3.19 5.70
C ILE A 95 19.09 -3.42 7.19
N VAL A 96 20.10 -3.06 7.98
CA VAL A 96 20.08 -3.20 9.44
C VAL A 96 20.09 -1.83 10.08
N PHE A 97 19.19 -1.61 11.01
CA PHE A 97 19.09 -0.41 11.83
C PHE A 97 19.57 -0.74 13.23
N GLU A 98 20.65 -0.09 13.69
CA GLU A 98 21.28 -0.35 14.97
C GLU A 98 21.13 0.86 15.90
N TYR A 99 20.79 0.61 17.15
CA TYR A 99 20.78 1.61 18.22
C TYR A 99 21.55 1.08 19.43
N GLN A 100 22.52 1.86 19.94
CA GLN A 100 23.37 1.49 21.07
C GLN A 100 24.08 0.13 20.93
N ARG A 101 24.45 -0.25 19.69
CA ARG A 101 25.08 -1.53 19.30
C ARG A 101 24.16 -2.75 19.36
N GLU A 102 22.86 -2.54 19.47
CA GLU A 102 21.84 -3.58 19.34
C GLU A 102 21.05 -3.37 18.05
N ILE A 103 20.60 -4.46 17.43
CA ILE A 103 19.75 -4.38 16.26
C ILE A 103 18.36 -3.94 16.72
N LEU A 104 17.96 -2.72 16.33
CA LEU A 104 16.62 -2.20 16.54
C LEU A 104 15.63 -2.87 15.58
N PHE A 105 16.05 -2.97 14.30
CA PHE A 105 15.23 -3.53 13.24
C PHE A 105 16.12 -3.97 12.07
N SER A 106 15.66 -4.95 11.30
CA SER A 106 16.27 -5.32 10.02
C SER A 106 15.19 -5.69 9.02
N LEU A 107 15.43 -5.33 7.76
CA LEU A 107 14.53 -5.72 6.68
C LEU A 107 15.34 -6.11 5.44
N ASN A 108 14.76 -6.97 4.62
CA ASN A 108 15.24 -7.25 3.28
C ASN A 108 14.47 -6.39 2.28
N TYR A 109 15.12 -5.33 1.77
CA TYR A 109 14.53 -4.43 0.78
C TYR A 109 14.66 -5.05 -0.62
N GLU A 110 13.55 -5.20 -1.32
CA GLU A 110 13.51 -5.92 -2.59
C GLU A 110 13.91 -5.02 -3.78
N LEU A 111 14.91 -5.45 -4.55
CA LEU A 111 15.20 -4.96 -5.90
C LEU A 111 14.66 -5.95 -6.94
N LYS A 112 13.70 -5.51 -7.73
CA LYS A 112 13.07 -6.31 -8.79
C LYS A 112 13.80 -6.17 -10.11
N ALA A 113 13.74 -7.23 -10.92
CA ALA A 113 14.04 -7.10 -12.35
C ALA A 113 12.92 -6.29 -13.01
N ARG A 114 13.28 -5.46 -14.00
CA ARG A 114 12.29 -4.87 -14.89
C ARG A 114 11.71 -5.95 -15.81
N GLU A 115 10.43 -5.86 -16.10
CA GLU A 115 9.81 -6.72 -17.09
C GLU A 115 10.40 -6.46 -18.48
N GLU A 116 10.65 -7.52 -19.23
CA GLU A 116 11.08 -7.43 -20.62
C GLU A 116 10.06 -6.64 -21.44
N GLY A 117 10.53 -5.80 -22.35
CA GLY A 117 9.66 -4.93 -23.16
C GLY A 117 8.98 -3.79 -22.40
N SER A 118 9.29 -3.59 -21.11
CA SER A 118 8.65 -2.52 -20.32
C SER A 118 8.99 -1.10 -20.82
N ARG A 119 10.04 -0.92 -21.60
CA ARG A 119 10.41 0.35 -22.23
C ARG A 119 9.61 0.65 -23.51
N GLU A 120 9.12 -0.39 -24.17
CA GLU A 120 8.40 -0.33 -25.43
C GLU A 120 6.88 -0.23 -25.26
N ARG A 121 6.39 -0.13 -24.01
CA ARG A 121 4.97 0.04 -23.74
C ARG A 121 4.46 1.36 -24.31
N GLU A 122 3.47 1.24 -25.19
CA GLU A 122 2.78 2.39 -25.76
C GLU A 122 1.82 2.99 -24.73
N GLY A 123 1.91 4.32 -24.52
CA GLY A 123 0.94 5.09 -23.79
C GLY A 123 -0.31 5.38 -24.64
N PHE A 124 -1.18 6.27 -24.14
CA PHE A 124 -2.29 6.82 -24.93
C PHE A 124 -1.80 8.03 -25.75
N GLY A 125 -2.48 8.30 -26.87
CA GLY A 125 -2.14 9.37 -27.79
C GLY A 125 -3.38 10.07 -28.35
N LYS A 126 -3.17 10.87 -29.38
CA LYS A 126 -4.23 11.69 -30.04
C LYS A 126 -5.31 10.85 -30.75
N ASP A 127 -4.99 9.61 -31.05
CA ASP A 127 -5.89 8.68 -31.76
C ASP A 127 -6.73 7.84 -30.79
N ASP A 128 -6.54 8.01 -29.47
CA ASP A 128 -7.27 7.29 -28.45
C ASP A 128 -8.59 7.97 -28.07
N VAL A 129 -9.62 7.18 -27.88
CA VAL A 129 -10.90 7.58 -27.28
C VAL A 129 -10.93 7.05 -25.84
N ILE A 130 -10.88 7.98 -24.88
CA ILE A 130 -10.74 7.65 -23.46
C ILE A 130 -12.12 7.68 -22.79
N TYR A 131 -12.47 6.62 -22.08
CA TYR A 131 -13.68 6.54 -21.26
C TYR A 131 -13.31 6.62 -19.77
N LEU A 132 -13.71 7.72 -19.12
CA LEU A 132 -13.51 7.94 -17.68
C LEU A 132 -14.53 7.13 -16.89
N ILE A 133 -14.06 6.34 -15.94
CA ILE A 133 -14.88 5.53 -15.03
C ILE A 133 -14.57 5.91 -13.59
N MET A 134 -15.60 6.25 -12.83
CA MET A 134 -15.54 6.29 -11.36
C MET A 134 -15.96 4.90 -10.84
N PRO A 135 -15.04 4.06 -10.34
CA PRO A 135 -15.33 2.66 -10.00
C PRO A 135 -16.54 2.51 -9.07
N ASP A 136 -16.58 3.26 -7.99
CA ASP A 136 -17.66 3.23 -7.00
C ASP A 136 -19.07 3.44 -7.60
N ARG A 137 -19.16 4.19 -8.71
CA ARG A 137 -20.44 4.58 -9.35
C ARG A 137 -20.78 3.76 -10.58
N PHE A 138 -19.91 2.85 -11.02
CA PHE A 138 -20.07 2.18 -12.31
C PHE A 138 -20.86 0.87 -12.21
N SER A 139 -20.34 -0.11 -11.51
CA SER A 139 -20.98 -1.42 -11.36
C SER A 139 -20.41 -2.14 -10.13
N ASN A 140 -21.29 -2.69 -9.31
CA ASN A 140 -20.93 -3.56 -8.19
C ASN A 140 -20.84 -5.01 -8.70
N GLY A 141 -19.67 -5.62 -8.63
CA GLY A 141 -19.41 -7.01 -9.02
C GLY A 141 -19.24 -7.94 -7.84
N ASP A 142 -18.90 -7.38 -6.67
CA ASP A 142 -18.71 -8.12 -5.41
C ASP A 142 -19.31 -7.35 -4.21
N PRO A 143 -20.59 -7.56 -3.90
CA PRO A 143 -21.21 -6.94 -2.73
C PRO A 143 -20.52 -7.29 -1.39
N GLY A 144 -19.65 -8.29 -1.36
CA GLY A 144 -18.90 -8.69 -0.17
C GLY A 144 -17.84 -7.67 0.25
N ASN A 145 -17.38 -6.82 -0.67
CA ASN A 145 -16.37 -5.79 -0.41
C ASN A 145 -16.94 -4.38 -0.18
N ASP A 146 -18.26 -4.17 -0.29
CA ASP A 146 -18.90 -2.85 -0.12
C ASP A 146 -18.56 -2.20 1.22
N THR A 147 -18.39 -3.01 2.27
CA THR A 147 -17.99 -2.55 3.61
C THR A 147 -16.93 -3.47 4.18
N VAL A 148 -15.75 -2.92 4.42
CA VAL A 148 -14.58 -3.67 4.88
C VAL A 148 -14.22 -3.26 6.31
N PRO A 149 -14.01 -4.21 7.24
CA PRO A 149 -13.54 -3.90 8.59
C PRO A 149 -12.23 -3.11 8.58
N GLY A 150 -12.15 -2.04 9.39
CA GLY A 150 -11.00 -1.15 9.46
C GLY A 150 -11.04 0.04 8.48
N MET A 151 -11.96 0.02 7.50
CA MET A 151 -12.23 1.20 6.66
C MET A 151 -13.25 2.11 7.34
N LEU A 152 -12.95 3.43 7.35
CA LEU A 152 -13.75 4.42 8.10
C LEU A 152 -15.12 4.71 7.48
N GLU A 153 -15.22 4.67 6.13
CA GLU A 153 -16.47 4.89 5.43
C GLU A 153 -17.03 3.58 4.89
N ALA A 154 -18.22 3.23 5.36
CA ALA A 154 -19.00 2.09 4.89
C ALA A 154 -19.84 2.46 3.66
N ALA A 155 -20.36 1.45 2.94
CA ALA A 155 -21.31 1.67 1.86
C ALA A 155 -22.60 2.33 2.36
N ASN A 156 -23.04 3.36 1.63
CA ASN A 156 -24.30 4.06 1.87
C ASN A 156 -24.87 4.59 0.54
N PRO A 157 -25.42 3.73 -0.31
CA PRO A 157 -25.90 4.11 -1.64
C PRO A 157 -27.13 5.03 -1.61
N ALA A 158 -27.78 5.20 -0.45
CA ALA A 158 -28.86 6.16 -0.26
C ALA A 158 -28.37 7.61 -0.16
N ASN A 159 -27.08 7.80 0.18
CA ASN A 159 -26.45 9.11 0.24
C ASN A 159 -25.69 9.38 -1.09
N PRO A 160 -26.02 10.44 -1.85
CA PRO A 160 -25.27 10.79 -3.07
C PRO A 160 -23.78 10.98 -2.86
N ASP A 161 -23.37 11.41 -1.68
CA ASP A 161 -21.98 11.63 -1.28
C ASP A 161 -21.33 10.41 -0.59
N GLY A 162 -22.10 9.34 -0.37
CA GLY A 162 -21.60 8.09 0.21
C GLY A 162 -21.04 7.13 -0.84
N ARG A 163 -20.44 6.04 -0.40
CA ARG A 163 -19.99 4.95 -1.27
C ARG A 163 -21.19 4.12 -1.76
N HIS A 164 -21.18 3.74 -3.04
CA HIS A 164 -22.26 2.97 -3.69
C HIS A 164 -21.86 1.52 -3.98
N GLY A 165 -20.62 1.13 -3.76
CA GLY A 165 -20.17 -0.26 -3.83
C GLY A 165 -19.74 -0.74 -5.22
N GLY A 166 -19.62 0.15 -6.23
CA GLY A 166 -18.99 -0.23 -7.49
C GLY A 166 -17.52 -0.57 -7.30
N ASP A 167 -16.99 -1.55 -8.06
CA ASP A 167 -15.69 -2.16 -7.85
C ASP A 167 -14.98 -2.59 -9.15
N ILE A 168 -13.75 -3.08 -9.03
CA ILE A 168 -12.92 -3.59 -10.13
C ILE A 168 -13.60 -4.78 -10.82
N LYS A 169 -14.20 -5.68 -10.04
CA LYS A 169 -14.90 -6.84 -10.59
C LYS A 169 -16.10 -6.43 -11.43
N GLY A 170 -16.87 -5.45 -10.96
CA GLY A 170 -18.01 -4.90 -11.71
C GLY A 170 -17.57 -4.26 -13.03
N ILE A 171 -16.40 -3.59 -13.06
CA ILE A 171 -15.83 -3.09 -14.31
C ILE A 171 -15.44 -4.26 -15.22
N MET A 172 -14.79 -5.29 -14.69
CA MET A 172 -14.42 -6.49 -15.47
C MET A 172 -15.64 -7.18 -16.08
N ASP A 173 -16.73 -7.31 -15.34
CA ASP A 173 -17.99 -7.91 -15.80
C ASP A 173 -18.67 -7.10 -16.94
N LYS A 174 -18.27 -5.81 -17.10
CA LYS A 174 -18.81 -4.91 -18.14
C LYS A 174 -17.83 -4.60 -19.27
N LEU A 175 -16.69 -5.29 -19.37
CA LEU A 175 -15.68 -4.99 -20.39
C LEU A 175 -16.20 -5.17 -21.83
N ASP A 176 -17.13 -6.10 -22.09
CA ASP A 176 -17.72 -6.25 -23.42
C ASP A 176 -18.58 -5.05 -23.80
N TYR A 177 -19.33 -4.52 -22.84
CA TYR A 177 -20.08 -3.27 -23.03
C TYR A 177 -19.13 -2.10 -23.30
N ILE A 178 -18.06 -1.94 -22.49
CA ILE A 178 -17.10 -0.86 -22.64
C ILE A 178 -16.41 -0.92 -24.02
N ALA A 179 -15.92 -2.10 -24.42
CA ALA A 179 -15.32 -2.30 -25.74
C ALA A 179 -16.30 -2.02 -26.88
N GLY A 180 -17.58 -2.41 -26.70
CA GLY A 180 -18.65 -2.15 -27.66
C GLY A 180 -18.99 -0.67 -27.86
N LEU A 181 -18.58 0.23 -26.96
CA LEU A 181 -18.72 1.67 -27.15
C LEU A 181 -17.72 2.23 -28.18
N GLY A 182 -16.71 1.45 -28.60
CA GLY A 182 -15.68 1.89 -29.53
C GLY A 182 -14.57 2.74 -28.89
N VAL A 183 -14.47 2.73 -27.57
CA VAL A 183 -13.36 3.38 -26.84
C VAL A 183 -12.09 2.55 -26.96
N THR A 184 -10.93 3.19 -26.88
CA THR A 184 -9.62 2.53 -26.98
C THR A 184 -8.86 2.51 -25.64
N ALA A 185 -9.30 3.31 -24.68
CA ALA A 185 -8.72 3.36 -23.36
C ALA A 185 -9.79 3.60 -22.28
N ILE A 186 -9.58 3.02 -21.12
CA ILE A 186 -10.30 3.39 -19.89
C ILE A 186 -9.39 4.17 -18.96
N TRP A 187 -9.96 5.17 -18.31
CA TRP A 187 -9.32 5.94 -17.25
C TRP A 187 -10.13 5.78 -15.98
N LEU A 188 -9.58 5.13 -14.98
CA LEU A 188 -10.23 4.98 -13.70
C LEU A 188 -9.87 6.15 -12.79
N ASN A 189 -10.87 6.71 -12.08
CA ASN A 189 -10.56 7.53 -10.91
C ASN A 189 -9.61 6.75 -9.98
N PRO A 190 -8.84 7.42 -9.10
CA PRO A 190 -7.86 6.73 -8.27
C PRO A 190 -8.45 5.52 -7.55
N VAL A 191 -7.83 4.37 -7.75
CA VAL A 191 -8.24 3.09 -7.13
C VAL A 191 -7.43 2.74 -5.90
N LEU A 192 -6.42 3.53 -5.57
CA LEU A 192 -5.59 3.34 -4.38
C LEU A 192 -6.38 3.66 -3.12
N GLU A 193 -5.96 3.06 -2.01
CA GLU A 193 -6.66 3.18 -0.72
C GLU A 193 -6.95 4.62 -0.34
N ASN A 194 -8.21 4.88 0.01
CA ASN A 194 -8.69 6.16 0.49
C ASN A 194 -9.46 5.94 1.80
N ASN A 195 -8.74 5.72 2.91
CA ASN A 195 -9.35 5.48 4.23
C ASN A 195 -9.71 6.80 4.93
N MET A 196 -10.52 7.62 4.26
CA MET A 196 -11.08 8.83 4.85
C MET A 196 -12.50 8.56 5.37
N PRO A 197 -12.98 9.31 6.39
CA PRO A 197 -14.27 9.06 7.03
C PRO A 197 -15.48 9.45 6.16
N SER A 198 -15.27 10.20 5.07
CA SER A 198 -16.30 10.66 4.14
C SER A 198 -15.74 10.96 2.78
N TYR A 199 -16.59 10.91 1.73
CA TYR A 199 -16.25 11.19 0.34
C TYR A 199 -15.14 10.29 -0.24
N SER A 200 -14.85 9.15 0.38
CA SER A 200 -13.75 8.28 -0.05
C SER A 200 -14.01 7.64 -1.43
N TYR A 201 -15.24 7.66 -1.91
CA TYR A 201 -15.67 7.06 -3.18
C TYR A 201 -14.95 7.60 -4.41
N HIS A 202 -14.51 8.87 -4.37
CA HIS A 202 -13.86 9.49 -5.53
C HIS A 202 -12.37 9.16 -5.67
N GLY A 203 -11.69 8.65 -4.62
CA GLY A 203 -10.31 8.18 -4.65
C GLY A 203 -9.21 9.24 -4.47
N TYR A 204 -9.54 10.55 -4.49
CA TYR A 204 -8.53 11.64 -4.53
C TYR A 204 -7.88 12.00 -3.18
N ALA A 205 -8.16 11.28 -2.08
CA ALA A 205 -7.51 11.47 -0.79
C ALA A 205 -6.78 10.17 -0.37
N ILE A 206 -5.74 9.81 -1.15
CA ILE A 206 -5.02 8.54 -1.03
C ILE A 206 -4.35 8.43 0.34
N THR A 207 -4.59 7.32 1.03
CA THR A 207 -3.98 6.98 2.33
C THR A 207 -2.91 5.90 2.25
N ASP A 208 -2.85 5.15 1.13
CA ASP A 208 -1.77 4.22 0.81
C ASP A 208 -1.55 4.20 -0.71
N PHE A 209 -0.35 4.61 -1.17
CA PHE A 209 0.00 4.67 -2.59
C PHE A 209 0.38 3.32 -3.21
N TYR A 210 0.46 2.24 -2.42
CA TYR A 210 0.96 0.93 -2.88
C TYR A 210 -0.11 -0.15 -2.82
N ARG A 211 -1.30 0.18 -2.34
CA ARG A 211 -2.39 -0.76 -2.16
C ARG A 211 -3.68 -0.25 -2.78
N VAL A 212 -4.34 -1.10 -3.53
CA VAL A 212 -5.72 -0.85 -4.00
C VAL A 212 -6.65 -0.79 -2.80
N ASP A 213 -7.63 0.13 -2.82
CA ASP A 213 -8.67 0.25 -1.81
C ASP A 213 -9.43 -1.09 -1.71
N PRO A 214 -9.48 -1.71 -0.51
CA PRO A 214 -10.07 -3.04 -0.35
C PRO A 214 -11.56 -3.09 -0.68
N ARG A 215 -12.23 -1.93 -0.76
CA ARG A 215 -13.63 -1.81 -1.21
C ARG A 215 -13.75 -1.78 -2.75
N PHE A 216 -12.64 -1.71 -3.47
CA PHE A 216 -12.57 -1.89 -4.92
C PHE A 216 -12.02 -3.26 -5.31
N GLY A 217 -11.33 -3.97 -4.39
CA GLY A 217 -10.61 -5.21 -4.61
C GLY A 217 -9.20 -5.15 -4.05
N ASN A 218 -8.25 -5.75 -4.73
CA ASN A 218 -6.85 -5.79 -4.33
C ASN A 218 -5.90 -5.57 -5.53
N ASN A 219 -4.58 -5.57 -5.29
CA ASN A 219 -3.58 -5.33 -6.34
C ASN A 219 -3.63 -6.38 -7.46
N GLU A 220 -3.97 -7.65 -7.13
CA GLU A 220 -4.08 -8.70 -8.14
C GLU A 220 -5.35 -8.52 -8.99
N ASP A 221 -6.47 -8.08 -8.39
CA ASP A 221 -7.69 -7.75 -9.13
C ASP A 221 -7.43 -6.62 -10.13
N TYR A 222 -6.67 -5.59 -9.73
CA TYR A 222 -6.28 -4.51 -10.63
C TYR A 222 -5.40 -5.02 -11.80
N ARG A 223 -4.41 -5.88 -11.52
CA ARG A 223 -3.60 -6.52 -12.57
C ARG A 223 -4.46 -7.38 -13.49
N GLY A 224 -5.40 -8.12 -12.92
CA GLY A 224 -6.38 -8.91 -13.66
C GLY A 224 -7.23 -8.07 -14.62
N LEU A 225 -7.73 -6.92 -14.16
CA LEU A 225 -8.44 -5.94 -14.97
C LEU A 225 -7.58 -5.43 -16.12
N VAL A 226 -6.33 -4.99 -15.85
CA VAL A 226 -5.42 -4.52 -16.90
C VAL A 226 -5.20 -5.60 -17.97
N GLY A 227 -4.92 -6.84 -17.54
CA GLY A 227 -4.76 -7.95 -18.48
C GLY A 227 -6.03 -8.25 -19.29
N ALA A 228 -7.21 -8.14 -18.68
CA ALA A 228 -8.49 -8.32 -19.37
C ALA A 228 -8.76 -7.20 -20.38
N CYS A 229 -8.44 -5.95 -20.05
CA CYS A 229 -8.53 -4.81 -20.96
C CYS A 229 -7.61 -4.99 -22.17
N HIS A 230 -6.35 -5.34 -21.95
CA HIS A 230 -5.37 -5.55 -23.02
C HIS A 230 -5.80 -6.65 -24.00
N ARG A 231 -6.40 -7.75 -23.49
CA ARG A 231 -6.96 -8.80 -24.37
C ARG A 231 -8.10 -8.32 -25.25
N LYS A 232 -8.75 -7.23 -24.90
CA LYS A 232 -9.81 -6.59 -25.70
C LYS A 232 -9.33 -5.38 -26.50
N GLY A 233 -8.00 -5.14 -26.54
CA GLY A 233 -7.42 -3.99 -27.22
C GLY A 233 -7.65 -2.65 -26.51
N LEU A 234 -8.05 -2.67 -25.23
CA LEU A 234 -8.24 -1.47 -24.41
C LEU A 234 -6.97 -1.15 -23.62
N LYS A 235 -6.51 0.08 -23.69
CA LYS A 235 -5.47 0.61 -22.80
C LYS A 235 -6.08 0.96 -21.43
N VAL A 236 -5.27 0.94 -20.39
CA VAL A 236 -5.69 1.34 -19.04
C VAL A 236 -4.84 2.50 -18.55
N ILE A 237 -5.49 3.58 -18.13
CA ILE A 237 -4.85 4.75 -17.53
C ILE A 237 -5.13 4.72 -16.03
N MET A 238 -4.06 4.66 -15.23
CA MET A 238 -4.13 4.74 -13.79
C MET A 238 -4.02 6.20 -13.36
N ASP A 239 -5.06 6.72 -12.69
CA ASP A 239 -5.03 8.05 -12.13
C ASP A 239 -4.14 8.07 -10.87
N MET A 240 -3.06 8.85 -10.92
CA MET A 240 -2.09 8.97 -9.84
C MET A 240 -2.08 10.38 -9.28
N VAL A 241 -2.36 10.51 -7.99
CA VAL A 241 -2.41 11.80 -7.29
C VAL A 241 -1.03 12.10 -6.68
N PHE A 242 -0.16 12.80 -7.43
CA PHE A 242 1.18 13.17 -6.97
C PHE A 242 1.24 14.50 -6.19
N ASN A 243 0.16 15.29 -6.20
CA ASN A 243 0.15 16.62 -5.62
C ASN A 243 -0.07 16.64 -4.10
N HIS A 244 -0.78 15.65 -3.56
CA HIS A 244 -1.16 15.57 -2.15
C HIS A 244 -1.51 14.13 -1.76
N CYS A 245 -1.68 13.89 -0.45
CA CYS A 245 -2.21 12.65 0.11
C CYS A 245 -3.42 12.94 1.00
N GLY A 246 -4.13 11.90 1.40
CA GLY A 246 -5.21 11.98 2.40
C GLY A 246 -4.67 12.33 3.79
N GLY A 247 -5.49 13.00 4.62
CA GLY A 247 -5.08 13.37 5.98
C GLY A 247 -4.78 12.19 6.90
N ASN A 248 -5.28 10.98 6.56
CA ASN A 248 -4.98 9.75 7.27
C ASN A 248 -3.81 8.96 6.67
N HIS A 249 -3.07 9.55 5.72
CA HIS A 249 -1.85 8.93 5.21
C HIS A 249 -0.77 8.91 6.30
N ILE A 250 0.00 7.81 6.38
CA ILE A 250 1.07 7.65 7.38
C ILE A 250 2.06 8.83 7.43
N TRP A 251 2.26 9.53 6.32
CA TRP A 251 3.15 10.69 6.26
C TRP A 251 2.63 11.91 7.05
N MET A 252 1.38 11.89 7.51
CA MET A 252 0.73 13.00 8.22
C MET A 252 0.72 12.81 9.75
N HIS A 253 1.28 11.72 10.29
CA HIS A 253 1.22 11.36 11.72
C HIS A 253 2.58 11.20 12.38
#